data_b52505f725cc9d4ae7e80aaf60c8719a
#
_entry.id   b52505f725cc9d4ae7e80aaf60c8719a
#
_cell.length_a   1.000
_cell.length_b   1.000
_cell.length_c   1.000
_cell.angle_alpha   90.00
_cell.angle_beta   90.00
_cell.angle_gamma   90.00
#
_symmetry.space_group_name_H-M   'P 1'
#
loop_
_entity.id
_entity.type
_entity.pdbx_description
1 polymer ?
#
loop_
_entity_poly.entity_id
_entity_poly.type
_entity_poly.pdbx_seq_one_letter_code
_entity_poly.pdbx_strand_id
1 'polypeptide(L)'
;MTTTFRMKSDGRLVTEQQYRQEHDTIFPVVFTPTDADPILESPPPAVDSTHVAVKSGVKQDLRGNWVWDWDIEAKPQEQIDAEFKASVPKAVTMRQARRALLDAGKLAAVTAAINSLPSPAREKAQIDWEYSSVVERHWPLIAALMSALQMTEHDIDLLFIEASKLQA
;
A
#
# COMPACT_ATOMS: atom_id res chain seq x y z
N MET A 1 13.47 -7.14 20.03
CA MET A 1 13.17 -8.23 19.04
C MET A 1 13.16 -9.51 19.83
N THR A 2 12.16 -10.35 19.66
CA THR A 2 12.05 -11.63 20.37
C THR A 2 12.80 -12.69 19.56
N THR A 3 13.86 -13.28 20.13
CA THR A 3 14.61 -14.35 19.48
C THR A 3 13.74 -15.61 19.44
N THR A 4 13.71 -16.29 18.29
CA THR A 4 13.05 -17.58 18.12
C THR A 4 14.12 -18.65 17.91
N PHE A 5 13.92 -19.82 18.52
CA PHE A 5 14.81 -20.96 18.45
C PHE A 5 14.11 -22.16 17.79
N ARG A 6 14.89 -23.01 17.14
CA ARG A 6 14.46 -24.32 16.67
C ARG A 6 15.06 -25.38 17.59
N MET A 7 14.20 -26.17 18.24
CA MET A 7 14.64 -27.26 19.10
C MET A 7 15.31 -28.36 18.27
N LYS A 8 16.47 -28.87 18.75
CA LYS A 8 17.22 -29.92 18.05
C LYS A 8 16.55 -31.29 18.14
N SER A 9 15.78 -31.51 19.21
CA SER A 9 15.12 -32.80 19.48
C SER A 9 14.00 -33.13 18.52
N ASP A 10 13.13 -32.17 18.22
CA ASP A 10 11.89 -32.38 17.45
C ASP A 10 11.67 -31.34 16.34
N GLY A 11 12.54 -30.33 16.23
CA GLY A 11 12.45 -29.28 15.21
C GLY A 11 11.41 -28.22 15.46
N ARG A 12 10.67 -28.26 16.59
CA ARG A 12 9.64 -27.24 16.91
C ARG A 12 10.26 -25.86 17.12
N LEU A 13 9.47 -24.84 16.82
CA LEU A 13 9.87 -23.45 17.01
C LEU A 13 9.37 -22.97 18.36
N VAL A 14 10.26 -22.34 19.13
CA VAL A 14 9.96 -21.76 20.44
C VAL A 14 10.49 -20.33 20.52
N THR A 15 9.74 -19.44 21.12
CA THR A 15 10.26 -18.12 21.46
C THR A 15 11.22 -18.22 22.64
N GLU A 16 12.11 -17.22 22.80
CA GLU A 16 12.99 -17.15 23.97
C GLU A 16 12.21 -17.26 25.29
N GLN A 17 11.04 -16.61 25.37
CA GLN A 17 10.19 -16.67 26.56
C GLN A 17 9.68 -18.07 26.84
N GLN A 18 9.19 -18.79 25.82
CA GLN A 18 8.72 -20.18 25.96
C GLN A 18 9.86 -21.11 26.36
N TYR A 19 11.03 -20.95 25.73
CA TYR A 19 12.21 -21.73 26.07
C TYR A 19 12.59 -21.54 27.55
N ARG A 20 12.61 -20.30 28.06
CA ARG A 20 12.90 -19.99 29.46
C ARG A 20 11.89 -20.62 30.41
N GLN A 21 10.60 -20.59 30.08
CA GLN A 21 9.53 -21.19 30.88
C GLN A 21 9.63 -22.72 30.96
N GLU A 22 9.97 -23.38 29.86
CA GLU A 22 10.07 -24.84 29.81
C GLU A 22 11.28 -25.38 30.59
N HIS A 23 12.37 -24.62 30.69
CA HIS A 23 13.59 -25.05 31.34
C HIS A 23 13.69 -24.61 32.83
N ASP A 24 12.68 -23.88 33.33
CA ASP A 24 12.53 -23.42 34.73
C ASP A 24 13.85 -22.96 35.37
N THR A 25 14.71 -22.26 34.61
CA THR A 25 16.05 -21.87 35.01
C THR A 25 16.23 -20.35 34.85
N ILE A 26 16.97 -19.74 35.77
CA ILE A 26 17.39 -18.34 35.65
C ILE A 26 18.53 -18.27 34.63
N PHE A 27 18.22 -17.92 33.40
CA PHE A 27 19.22 -17.68 32.38
C PHE A 27 19.73 -16.24 32.43
N PRO A 28 21.01 -15.99 32.13
CA PRO A 28 21.54 -14.65 31.98
C PRO A 28 20.79 -13.89 30.87
N VAL A 29 20.91 -12.57 30.85
CA VAL A 29 20.25 -11.70 29.82
C VAL A 29 20.63 -12.11 28.39
N VAL A 30 21.88 -12.57 28.24
CA VAL A 30 22.35 -13.14 26.96
C VAL A 30 22.73 -14.59 27.24
N PHE A 31 22.06 -15.52 26.55
CA PHE A 31 22.38 -16.94 26.65
C PHE A 31 22.26 -17.59 25.27
N THR A 32 23.01 -18.65 25.05
CA THR A 32 22.92 -19.47 23.85
C THR A 32 22.52 -20.89 24.26
N PRO A 33 21.31 -21.35 23.90
CA PRO A 33 20.89 -22.71 24.16
C PRO A 33 21.85 -23.73 23.52
N THR A 34 22.11 -24.86 24.18
CA THR A 34 22.90 -25.95 23.61
C THR A 34 22.05 -26.96 22.85
N ASP A 35 20.77 -27.04 23.16
CA ASP A 35 19.74 -27.95 22.60
C ASP A 35 18.80 -27.31 21.61
N ALA A 36 19.03 -26.04 21.29
CA ALA A 36 18.28 -25.32 20.28
C ALA A 36 19.21 -24.42 19.44
N ASP A 37 18.82 -24.22 18.18
CA ASP A 37 19.53 -23.37 17.24
C ASP A 37 18.77 -22.04 17.08
N PRO A 38 19.44 -20.87 17.11
CA PRO A 38 18.79 -19.59 16.86
C PRO A 38 18.35 -19.50 15.40
N ILE A 39 17.17 -18.95 15.18
CA ILE A 39 16.68 -18.64 13.83
C ILE A 39 17.07 -17.21 13.50
N LEU A 40 17.87 -17.05 12.48
CA LEU A 40 18.29 -15.73 11.99
C LEU A 40 17.20 -15.12 11.09
N GLU A 41 17.08 -13.81 11.13
CA GLU A 41 16.21 -13.10 10.22
C GLU A 41 16.77 -13.17 8.79
N SER A 42 15.89 -13.52 7.85
CA SER A 42 16.14 -13.42 6.40
C SER A 42 15.21 -12.35 5.81
N PRO A 43 15.67 -11.53 4.87
CA PRO A 43 14.79 -10.58 4.23
C PRO A 43 13.68 -11.32 3.46
N PRO A 44 12.44 -10.81 3.50
CA PRO A 44 11.38 -11.38 2.66
C PRO A 44 11.73 -11.22 1.18
N PRO A 45 11.30 -12.14 0.31
CA PRO A 45 11.42 -11.97 -1.12
C PRO A 45 10.63 -10.73 -1.59
N ALA A 46 11.11 -10.08 -2.65
CA ALA A 46 10.36 -9.01 -3.29
C ALA A 46 9.11 -9.59 -3.95
N VAL A 47 7.97 -8.98 -3.67
CA VAL A 47 6.66 -9.36 -4.24
C VAL A 47 6.01 -8.14 -4.89
N ASP A 48 5.09 -8.38 -5.81
CA ASP A 48 4.27 -7.33 -6.41
C ASP A 48 3.13 -6.88 -5.46
N SER A 49 2.31 -5.92 -5.92
CA SER A 49 1.22 -5.36 -5.12
C SER A 49 0.09 -6.35 -4.82
N THR A 50 0.01 -7.47 -5.54
CA THR A 50 -1.05 -8.47 -5.41
C THR A 50 -0.67 -9.65 -4.54
N HIS A 51 0.60 -9.73 -4.11
CA HIS A 51 1.12 -10.81 -3.29
C HIS A 51 1.71 -10.29 -1.97
N VAL A 52 1.83 -11.20 -1.01
CA VAL A 52 2.49 -10.98 0.29
C VAL A 52 3.44 -12.14 0.58
N ALA A 53 4.62 -11.82 1.13
CA ALA A 53 5.53 -12.84 1.63
C ALA A 53 5.16 -13.16 3.08
N VAL A 54 4.89 -14.44 3.37
CA VAL A 54 4.56 -14.96 4.69
C VAL A 54 5.61 -15.92 5.17
N LYS A 55 5.92 -15.90 6.48
CA LYS A 55 6.85 -16.88 7.06
C LYS A 55 6.16 -18.25 7.07
N SER A 56 6.69 -19.22 6.33
CA SER A 56 6.11 -20.57 6.18
C SER A 56 6.84 -21.64 6.98
N GLY A 57 8.05 -21.33 7.44
CA GLY A 57 8.87 -22.28 8.17
C GLY A 57 10.30 -21.79 8.36
N VAL A 58 11.22 -22.73 8.51
CA VAL A 58 12.65 -22.43 8.60
C VAL A 58 13.44 -23.37 7.69
N LYS A 59 14.52 -22.86 7.11
CA LYS A 59 15.46 -23.63 6.29
C LYS A 59 16.89 -23.31 6.69
N GLN A 60 17.83 -24.10 6.20
CA GLN A 60 19.25 -23.77 6.32
C GLN A 60 19.71 -22.93 5.14
N ASP A 61 20.49 -21.89 5.42
CA ASP A 61 21.20 -21.13 4.42
C ASP A 61 22.46 -21.90 3.93
N LEU A 62 23.18 -21.32 2.96
CA LEU A 62 24.39 -21.91 2.40
C LEU A 62 25.53 -22.06 3.41
N ARG A 63 25.44 -21.43 4.57
CA ARG A 63 26.41 -21.50 5.68
C ARG A 63 25.97 -22.46 6.77
N GLY A 64 24.78 -23.10 6.61
CA GLY A 64 24.21 -24.03 7.57
C GLY A 64 23.45 -23.35 8.73
N ASN A 65 23.23 -22.04 8.71
CA ASN A 65 22.44 -21.35 9.71
C ASN A 65 20.95 -21.55 9.44
N TRP A 66 20.16 -21.67 10.52
CA TRP A 66 18.70 -21.66 10.40
C TRP A 66 18.19 -20.24 10.17
N VAL A 67 17.41 -20.06 9.08
CA VAL A 67 16.80 -18.79 8.68
C VAL A 67 15.32 -19.00 8.41
N TRP A 68 14.53 -17.93 8.49
CA TRP A 68 13.12 -17.99 8.09
C TRP A 68 12.97 -18.35 6.61
N ASP A 69 12.06 -19.28 6.32
CA ASP A 69 11.58 -19.54 4.97
C ASP A 69 10.31 -18.76 4.69
N TRP A 70 10.09 -18.44 3.42
CA TRP A 70 9.03 -17.55 2.98
C TRP A 70 8.23 -18.19 1.86
N ASP A 71 6.91 -18.19 1.99
CA ASP A 71 5.98 -18.47 0.91
C ASP A 71 5.41 -17.16 0.35
N ILE A 72 5.05 -17.19 -0.92
CA ILE A 72 4.40 -16.06 -1.59
C ILE A 72 2.94 -16.41 -1.75
N GLU A 73 2.08 -15.68 -1.07
CA GLU A 73 0.63 -15.85 -1.11
C GLU A 73 -0.04 -14.70 -1.84
N ALA A 74 -1.12 -14.99 -2.58
CA ALA A 74 -1.95 -13.94 -3.16
C ALA A 74 -2.73 -13.22 -2.06
N LYS A 75 -2.73 -11.89 -2.09
CA LYS A 75 -3.57 -11.10 -1.19
C LYS A 75 -5.05 -11.30 -1.53
N PRO A 76 -5.95 -11.30 -0.53
CA PRO A 76 -7.38 -11.21 -0.78
C PRO A 76 -7.72 -9.97 -1.61
N GLN A 77 -8.68 -10.08 -2.53
CA GLN A 77 -9.08 -8.95 -3.39
C GLN A 77 -9.51 -7.73 -2.56
N GLU A 78 -10.21 -7.94 -1.45
CA GLU A 78 -10.61 -6.87 -0.52
C GLU A 78 -9.42 -6.08 0.02
N GLN A 79 -8.31 -6.77 0.33
CA GLN A 79 -7.08 -6.11 0.78
C GLN A 79 -6.44 -5.28 -0.33
N ILE A 80 -6.39 -5.82 -1.56
CA ILE A 80 -5.86 -5.11 -2.73
C ILE A 80 -6.68 -3.84 -2.98
N ASP A 81 -8.00 -3.95 -2.95
CA ASP A 81 -8.91 -2.82 -3.15
C ASP A 81 -8.77 -1.77 -2.03
N ALA A 82 -8.61 -2.22 -0.78
CA ALA A 82 -8.40 -1.33 0.36
C ALA A 82 -7.06 -0.59 0.27
N GLU A 83 -5.97 -1.29 -0.08
CA GLU A 83 -4.64 -0.69 -0.27
C GLU A 83 -4.66 0.31 -1.44
N PHE A 84 -5.32 -0.03 -2.55
CA PHE A 84 -5.51 0.88 -3.68
C PHE A 84 -6.25 2.15 -3.24
N LYS A 85 -7.41 2.02 -2.58
CA LYS A 85 -8.17 3.17 -2.07
C LYS A 85 -7.37 4.02 -1.08
N ALA A 86 -6.57 3.39 -0.22
CA ALA A 86 -5.71 4.10 0.72
C ALA A 86 -4.57 4.87 0.03
N SER A 87 -4.16 4.46 -1.16
CA SER A 87 -3.14 5.13 -1.97
C SER A 87 -3.64 6.38 -2.70
N VAL A 88 -4.97 6.54 -2.83
CA VAL A 88 -5.59 7.68 -3.52
C VAL A 88 -5.48 8.93 -2.64
N PRO A 89 -4.82 10.01 -3.11
CA PRO A 89 -4.74 11.25 -2.34
C PRO A 89 -6.10 11.90 -2.21
N LYS A 90 -6.39 12.45 -1.03
CA LYS A 90 -7.65 13.15 -0.75
C LYS A 90 -7.78 14.46 -1.55
N ALA A 91 -6.66 15.06 -1.89
CA ALA A 91 -6.59 16.31 -2.64
C ALA A 91 -5.27 16.42 -3.42
N VAL A 92 -5.32 17.16 -4.53
CA VAL A 92 -4.15 17.54 -5.34
C VAL A 92 -4.24 19.03 -5.67
N THR A 93 -3.15 19.68 -6.02
CA THR A 93 -3.19 21.08 -6.49
C THR A 93 -3.90 21.16 -7.84
N MET A 94 -4.53 22.29 -8.13
CA MET A 94 -5.17 22.54 -9.43
C MET A 94 -4.15 22.41 -10.59
N ARG A 95 -2.92 22.83 -10.36
CA ARG A 95 -1.84 22.66 -11.34
C ARG A 95 -1.55 21.20 -11.64
N GLN A 96 -1.44 20.35 -10.60
CA GLN A 96 -1.25 18.90 -10.75
C GLN A 96 -2.42 18.25 -11.48
N ALA A 97 -3.65 18.58 -11.08
CA ALA A 97 -4.85 18.06 -11.73
C ALA A 97 -4.91 18.40 -13.22
N ARG A 98 -4.65 19.67 -13.58
CA ARG A 98 -4.66 20.10 -14.99
C ARG A 98 -3.55 19.43 -15.80
N ARG A 99 -2.36 19.25 -15.24
CA ARG A 99 -1.26 18.53 -15.90
C ARG A 99 -1.61 17.05 -16.12
N ALA A 100 -2.11 16.36 -15.10
CA ALA A 100 -2.54 14.97 -15.24
C ALA A 100 -3.65 14.81 -16.29
N LEU A 101 -4.61 15.73 -16.33
CA LEU A 101 -5.65 15.74 -17.36
C LEU A 101 -5.09 16.04 -18.77
N LEU A 102 -4.07 16.88 -18.88
CA LEU A 102 -3.38 17.15 -20.14
C LEU A 102 -2.67 15.89 -20.64
N ASP A 103 -1.90 15.25 -19.76
CA ASP A 103 -1.15 14.03 -20.06
C ASP A 103 -2.10 12.87 -20.46
N ALA A 104 -3.28 12.80 -19.82
CA ALA A 104 -4.35 11.86 -20.17
C ALA A 104 -5.16 12.26 -21.42
N GLY A 105 -4.87 13.41 -22.06
CA GLY A 105 -5.63 13.92 -23.22
C GLY A 105 -7.08 14.34 -22.91
N LYS A 106 -7.42 14.56 -21.63
CA LYS A 106 -8.80 14.84 -21.18
C LYS A 106 -9.06 16.31 -20.81
N LEU A 107 -8.04 17.16 -20.80
CA LEU A 107 -8.15 18.56 -20.35
C LEU A 107 -9.17 19.35 -21.17
N ALA A 108 -9.14 19.21 -22.50
CA ALA A 108 -10.10 19.90 -23.38
C ALA A 108 -11.54 19.40 -23.17
N ALA A 109 -11.70 18.10 -22.95
CA ALA A 109 -13.01 17.50 -22.69
C ALA A 109 -13.61 17.96 -21.34
N VAL A 110 -12.78 18.13 -20.29
CA VAL A 110 -13.21 18.73 -19.00
C VAL A 110 -13.69 20.15 -19.21
N THR A 111 -12.93 20.97 -19.96
CA THR A 111 -13.34 22.36 -20.25
C THR A 111 -14.66 22.42 -21.02
N ALA A 112 -14.83 21.55 -22.02
CA ALA A 112 -16.07 21.45 -22.78
C ALA A 112 -17.25 21.00 -21.90
N ALA A 113 -17.03 20.02 -21.01
CA ALA A 113 -18.05 19.55 -20.08
C ALA A 113 -18.51 20.64 -19.10
N ILE A 114 -17.59 21.42 -18.55
CA ILE A 114 -17.93 22.58 -17.70
C ILE A 114 -18.78 23.59 -18.46
N ASN A 115 -18.40 23.92 -19.71
CA ASN A 115 -19.13 24.87 -20.54
C ASN A 115 -20.53 24.37 -20.96
N SER A 116 -20.78 23.07 -20.95
CA SER A 116 -22.07 22.47 -21.28
C SER A 116 -23.06 22.43 -20.10
N LEU A 117 -22.61 22.73 -18.89
CA LEU A 117 -23.49 22.76 -17.72
C LEU A 117 -24.55 23.86 -17.83
N PRO A 118 -25.76 23.66 -17.29
CA PRO A 118 -26.78 24.71 -17.24
C PRO A 118 -26.40 25.81 -16.24
N SER A 119 -26.86 27.05 -16.49
CA SER A 119 -26.78 28.14 -15.51
C SER A 119 -27.69 27.83 -14.30
N PRO A 120 -27.28 28.12 -13.05
CA PRO A 120 -26.02 28.78 -12.63
C PRO A 120 -24.88 27.81 -12.30
N ALA A 121 -25.04 26.49 -12.60
CA ALA A 121 -24.03 25.49 -12.29
C ALA A 121 -22.75 25.72 -13.10
N ARG A 122 -22.90 26.13 -14.37
CA ARG A 122 -21.76 26.42 -15.24
C ARG A 122 -20.88 27.53 -14.70
N GLU A 123 -21.46 28.64 -14.32
CA GLU A 123 -20.73 29.82 -13.80
C GLU A 123 -19.97 29.46 -12.51
N LYS A 124 -20.60 28.71 -11.62
CA LYS A 124 -19.94 28.22 -10.39
C LYS A 124 -18.78 27.30 -10.73
N ALA A 125 -18.98 26.32 -11.62
CA ALA A 125 -17.95 25.37 -12.05
C ALA A 125 -16.78 26.09 -12.74
N GLN A 126 -17.04 27.14 -13.54
CA GLN A 126 -15.98 27.96 -14.15
C GLN A 126 -15.17 28.70 -13.11
N ILE A 127 -15.81 29.35 -12.13
CA ILE A 127 -15.10 30.03 -11.03
C ILE A 127 -14.23 29.04 -10.27
N ASP A 128 -14.80 27.91 -9.90
CA ASP A 128 -14.06 26.86 -9.17
C ASP A 128 -12.89 26.33 -9.98
N TRP A 129 -13.09 26.08 -11.30
CA TRP A 129 -12.04 25.59 -12.20
C TRP A 129 -10.92 26.62 -12.39
N GLU A 130 -11.22 27.92 -12.43
CA GLU A 130 -10.24 28.96 -12.67
C GLU A 130 -9.46 29.38 -11.43
N TYR A 131 -10.14 29.48 -10.30
CA TYR A 131 -9.62 30.16 -9.09
C TYR A 131 -9.31 29.22 -7.93
N SER A 132 -9.77 27.96 -7.92
CA SER A 132 -9.38 27.04 -6.86
C SER A 132 -7.89 26.69 -6.93
N SER A 133 -7.24 26.64 -5.80
CA SER A 133 -5.84 26.21 -5.69
C SER A 133 -5.70 24.70 -5.54
N VAL A 134 -6.75 24.03 -5.04
CA VAL A 134 -6.79 22.60 -4.70
C VAL A 134 -8.02 21.95 -5.27
N VAL A 135 -7.89 20.70 -5.69
CA VAL A 135 -9.00 19.84 -6.11
C VAL A 135 -9.10 18.70 -5.11
N GLU A 136 -10.24 18.61 -4.43
CA GLU A 136 -10.53 17.52 -3.49
C GLU A 136 -11.17 16.35 -4.24
N ARG A 137 -10.81 15.10 -3.85
CA ARG A 137 -11.30 13.87 -4.50
C ARG A 137 -12.83 13.76 -4.51
N HIS A 138 -13.48 14.25 -3.46
CA HIS A 138 -14.94 14.19 -3.29
C HIS A 138 -15.65 15.51 -3.66
N TRP A 139 -15.03 16.35 -4.42
CA TRP A 139 -15.63 17.61 -4.86
C TRP A 139 -16.85 17.35 -5.77
N PRO A 140 -18.03 17.99 -5.54
CA PRO A 140 -19.24 17.71 -6.33
C PRO A 140 -19.08 17.90 -7.84
N LEU A 141 -18.20 18.80 -8.27
CA LEU A 141 -17.89 19.01 -9.69
C LEU A 141 -17.30 17.75 -10.33
N ILE A 142 -16.51 16.96 -9.59
CA ILE A 142 -15.93 15.73 -10.12
C ILE A 142 -17.01 14.73 -10.49
N ALA A 143 -18.05 14.56 -9.65
CA ALA A 143 -19.17 13.67 -9.96
C ALA A 143 -19.92 14.08 -11.26
N ALA A 144 -20.10 15.38 -11.46
CA ALA A 144 -20.72 15.90 -12.69
C ALA A 144 -19.82 15.65 -13.91
N LEU A 145 -18.50 15.85 -13.78
CA LEU A 145 -17.53 15.61 -14.85
C LEU A 145 -17.37 14.13 -15.18
N MET A 146 -17.43 13.24 -14.21
CA MET A 146 -17.40 11.78 -14.41
C MET A 146 -18.48 11.33 -15.40
N SER A 147 -19.72 11.76 -15.17
CA SER A 147 -20.84 11.42 -16.06
C SER A 147 -20.64 11.98 -17.47
N ALA A 148 -20.20 13.24 -17.59
CA ALA A 148 -19.99 13.89 -18.88
C ALA A 148 -18.82 13.29 -19.68
N LEU A 149 -17.79 12.79 -19.00
CA LEU A 149 -16.56 12.23 -19.60
C LEU A 149 -16.59 10.71 -19.70
N GLN A 150 -17.66 10.06 -19.25
CA GLN A 150 -17.80 8.60 -19.17
C GLN A 150 -16.65 7.94 -18.41
N MET A 151 -16.24 8.56 -17.29
CA MET A 151 -15.18 8.06 -16.41
C MET A 151 -15.78 7.35 -15.22
N THR A 152 -15.12 6.27 -14.80
CA THR A 152 -15.44 5.54 -13.57
C THR A 152 -14.77 6.18 -12.36
N GLU A 153 -15.21 5.79 -11.14
CA GLU A 153 -14.52 6.16 -9.90
C GLU A 153 -13.04 5.76 -9.94
N HIS A 154 -12.76 4.57 -10.46
CA HIS A 154 -11.40 4.05 -10.60
C HIS A 154 -10.53 4.92 -11.52
N ASP A 155 -11.08 5.42 -12.65
CA ASP A 155 -10.36 6.31 -13.56
C ASP A 155 -9.97 7.63 -12.87
N ILE A 156 -10.88 8.17 -12.05
CA ILE A 156 -10.61 9.37 -11.27
C ILE A 156 -9.55 9.11 -10.19
N ASP A 157 -9.62 7.97 -9.50
CA ASP A 157 -8.63 7.57 -8.51
C ASP A 157 -7.23 7.49 -9.13
N LEU A 158 -7.12 6.86 -10.30
CA LEU A 158 -5.86 6.82 -11.06
C LEU A 158 -5.37 8.21 -11.45
N LEU A 159 -6.24 9.11 -11.91
CA LEU A 159 -5.85 10.50 -12.22
C LEU A 159 -5.33 11.24 -10.99
N PHE A 160 -5.93 11.04 -9.82
CA PHE A 160 -5.45 11.64 -8.56
C PHE A 160 -4.09 11.09 -8.14
N ILE A 161 -3.88 9.77 -8.30
CA ILE A 161 -2.59 9.14 -8.03
C ILE A 161 -1.52 9.70 -8.98
N GLU A 162 -1.79 9.76 -10.28
CA GLU A 162 -0.83 10.32 -11.25
C GLU A 162 -0.58 11.80 -11.01
N ALA A 163 -1.63 12.59 -10.72
CA ALA A 163 -1.48 14.00 -10.39
C ALA A 163 -0.54 14.22 -9.19
N SER A 164 -0.65 13.40 -8.15
CA SER A 164 0.16 13.53 -6.94
C SER A 164 1.65 13.29 -7.17
N LYS A 165 2.02 12.54 -8.21
CA LYS A 165 3.42 12.29 -8.58
C LYS A 165 4.06 13.48 -9.32
N LEU A 166 3.24 14.40 -9.84
CA LEU A 166 3.73 15.59 -10.53
C LEU A 166 4.19 16.63 -9.51
N GLN A 167 5.24 17.38 -9.87
CA GLN A 167 5.71 18.48 -9.03
C GLN A 167 4.61 19.55 -8.92
N ALA A 168 4.36 20.00 -7.68
CA ALA A 168 3.39 21.04 -7.35
C ALA A 168 3.76 22.41 -7.91
#